data_ad147629d9855594e19e4c59edcc8c9e
#
_entry.id   ad147629d9855594e19e4c59edcc8c9e
#
_cell.length_a   1.000
_cell.length_b   1.000
_cell.length_c   1.000
_cell.angle_alpha   90.00
_cell.angle_beta   90.00
_cell.angle_gamma   90.00
#
_symmetry.space_group_name_H-M   'P 1'
#
loop_
_entity.id
_entity.type
_entity.pdbx_description
1 polymer ?
#
loop_
_entity_poly.entity_id
_entity_poly.type
_entity_poly.pdbx_seq_one_letter_code
_entity_poly.pdbx_strand_id
1 'polypeptide(L)'
;MRRFFWIRLTLFLRQSRWGFGLLFLWFALGTVAFWHWDHLPLREALLCALYFRVHPGPLSELYSFWGQCVLFGIIISIFILQALQRYNPQEGSRMLAREMKNHVIVVGCGHLGGRLVEHLRQSRLPYVLIEKDSLAVDDLIRAGEPVVVDDAKQESTLVDAGVDHAHLIVVTANNIETTLLVTKRARDRNKKANIVVRCYLDEFTEILESLGANEVISSSKSAFKEIAAHLAAPAASR
;
A
#
# COMPACT_ATOMS: atom_id res chain seq x y z
N MET A 1 2.43 -13.95 -4.46
CA MET A 1 2.32 -13.38 -5.82
C MET A 1 0.89 -13.06 -6.27
N ARG A 2 -0.10 -13.96 -6.15
CA ARG A 2 -1.48 -13.72 -6.65
C ARG A 2 -2.21 -12.55 -5.95
N ARG A 3 -2.13 -12.38 -4.64
CA ARG A 3 -2.80 -11.28 -3.90
C ARG A 3 -2.21 -9.90 -4.24
N PHE A 4 -0.89 -9.77 -4.36
CA PHE A 4 -0.24 -8.51 -4.77
C PHE A 4 -0.60 -8.11 -6.21
N PHE A 5 -0.70 -9.10 -7.11
CA PHE A 5 -1.16 -8.85 -8.47
C PHE A 5 -2.59 -8.28 -8.48
N TRP A 6 -3.51 -8.86 -7.70
CA TRP A 6 -4.89 -8.38 -7.62
C TRP A 6 -5.00 -6.98 -6.99
N ILE A 7 -4.20 -6.69 -5.96
CA ILE A 7 -4.18 -5.34 -5.35
C ILE A 7 -3.65 -4.31 -6.36
N ARG A 8 -2.56 -4.61 -7.06
CA ARG A 8 -2.04 -3.73 -8.13
C ARG A 8 -3.04 -3.57 -9.28
N LEU A 9 -3.71 -4.64 -9.67
CA LEU A 9 -4.72 -4.59 -10.72
C LEU A 9 -5.94 -3.76 -10.30
N THR A 10 -6.42 -3.92 -9.06
CA THR A 10 -7.54 -3.12 -8.55
C THR A 10 -7.17 -1.64 -8.37
N LEU A 11 -5.95 -1.34 -7.93
CA LEU A 11 -5.43 0.02 -7.88
C LEU A 11 -5.36 0.64 -9.29
N PHE A 12 -4.80 -0.09 -10.26
CA PHE A 12 -4.74 0.34 -11.65
C PHE A 12 -6.14 0.60 -12.23
N LEU A 13 -7.08 -0.32 -12.04
CA LEU A 13 -8.46 -0.17 -12.51
C LEU A 13 -9.17 1.02 -11.83
N ARG A 14 -8.94 1.22 -10.53
CA ARG A 14 -9.53 2.34 -9.77
C ARG A 14 -8.93 3.69 -10.19
N GLN A 15 -7.63 3.74 -10.42
CA GLN A 15 -6.93 4.95 -10.87
C GLN A 15 -7.28 5.29 -12.34
N SER A 16 -7.46 4.27 -13.18
CA SER A 16 -7.80 4.40 -14.59
C SER A 16 -9.31 4.42 -14.87
N ARG A 17 -10.18 4.42 -13.83
CA ARG A 17 -11.65 4.36 -14.01
C ARG A 17 -12.21 5.46 -14.90
N TRP A 18 -11.64 6.65 -14.85
CA TRP A 18 -12.02 7.77 -15.70
C TRP A 18 -11.63 7.54 -17.16
N GLY A 19 -10.45 6.93 -17.41
CA GLY A 19 -10.01 6.55 -18.75
C GLY A 19 -10.91 5.49 -19.35
N PHE A 20 -11.26 4.44 -18.60
CA PHE A 20 -12.22 3.43 -19.04
C PHE A 20 -13.62 4.01 -19.23
N GLY A 21 -14.06 4.95 -18.37
CA GLY A 21 -15.32 5.66 -18.52
C GLY A 21 -15.39 6.47 -19.81
N LEU A 22 -14.32 7.20 -20.13
CA LEU A 22 -14.19 7.98 -21.37
C LEU A 22 -14.19 7.06 -22.61
N LEU A 23 -13.49 5.93 -22.54
CA LEU A 23 -13.47 4.95 -23.63
C LEU A 23 -14.86 4.36 -23.86
N PHE A 24 -15.56 3.97 -22.80
CA PHE A 24 -16.93 3.48 -22.89
C PHE A 24 -17.87 4.53 -23.47
N LEU A 25 -17.76 5.78 -23.02
CA LEU A 25 -18.53 6.91 -23.54
C LEU A 25 -18.25 7.13 -25.03
N TRP A 26 -16.98 7.04 -25.45
CA TRP A 26 -16.59 7.14 -26.85
C TRP A 26 -17.28 6.08 -27.73
N PHE A 27 -17.23 4.81 -27.32
CA PHE A 27 -17.87 3.72 -28.05
C PHE A 27 -19.38 3.85 -28.05
N ALA A 28 -20.00 4.28 -26.97
CA ALA A 28 -21.44 4.51 -26.90
C ALA A 28 -21.88 5.64 -27.85
N LEU A 29 -21.18 6.77 -27.84
CA LEU A 29 -21.43 7.89 -28.76
C LEU A 29 -21.21 7.50 -30.21
N GLY A 30 -20.15 6.75 -30.52
CA GLY A 30 -19.91 6.21 -31.85
C GLY A 30 -21.02 5.30 -32.31
N THR A 31 -21.48 4.39 -31.45
CA THR A 31 -22.61 3.50 -31.78
C THR A 31 -23.88 4.28 -32.10
N VAL A 32 -24.21 5.29 -31.30
CA VAL A 32 -25.38 6.17 -31.52
C VAL A 32 -25.22 6.97 -32.83
N ALA A 33 -24.01 7.45 -33.11
CA ALA A 33 -23.73 8.22 -34.32
C ALA A 33 -23.93 7.35 -35.59
N PHE A 34 -23.34 6.17 -35.66
CA PHE A 34 -23.50 5.24 -36.76
C PHE A 34 -24.94 4.74 -36.93
N TRP A 35 -25.66 4.52 -35.85
CA TRP A 35 -27.06 4.14 -35.89
C TRP A 35 -27.97 5.26 -36.42
N HIS A 36 -27.73 6.51 -35.99
CA HIS A 36 -28.60 7.64 -36.31
C HIS A 36 -28.29 8.27 -37.67
N TRP A 37 -27.01 8.51 -37.98
CA TRP A 37 -26.62 9.19 -39.23
C TRP A 37 -26.41 8.27 -40.41
N ASP A 38 -25.77 7.12 -40.23
CA ASP A 38 -25.54 6.15 -41.30
C ASP A 38 -26.68 5.13 -41.40
N HIS A 39 -27.74 5.25 -40.57
CA HIS A 39 -28.91 4.36 -40.54
C HIS A 39 -28.55 2.87 -40.44
N LEU A 40 -27.43 2.53 -39.85
CA LEU A 40 -27.00 1.15 -39.68
C LEU A 40 -27.82 0.43 -38.60
N PRO A 41 -28.12 -0.87 -38.78
CA PRO A 41 -28.71 -1.65 -37.68
C PRO A 41 -27.81 -1.63 -36.45
N LEU A 42 -28.38 -1.63 -35.25
CA LEU A 42 -27.67 -1.45 -33.98
C LEU A 42 -26.45 -2.37 -33.86
N ARG A 43 -26.55 -3.61 -34.32
CA ARG A 43 -25.44 -4.57 -34.31
C ARG A 43 -24.25 -4.11 -35.15
N GLU A 44 -24.54 -3.63 -36.38
CA GLU A 44 -23.50 -3.14 -37.30
C GLU A 44 -22.89 -1.83 -36.79
N ALA A 45 -23.72 -0.91 -36.28
CA ALA A 45 -23.28 0.33 -35.67
C ALA A 45 -22.32 0.09 -34.47
N LEU A 46 -22.62 -0.91 -33.63
CA LEU A 46 -21.75 -1.30 -32.52
C LEU A 46 -20.40 -1.86 -33.01
N LEU A 47 -20.43 -2.72 -34.06
CA LEU A 47 -19.20 -3.27 -34.62
C LEU A 47 -18.32 -2.22 -35.29
N CYS A 48 -18.93 -1.21 -35.92
CA CYS A 48 -18.21 -0.06 -36.47
C CYS A 48 -17.61 0.82 -35.34
N ALA A 49 -18.37 1.10 -34.30
CA ALA A 49 -17.91 1.87 -33.17
C ALA A 49 -16.74 1.20 -32.42
N LEU A 50 -16.75 -0.14 -32.35
CA LEU A 50 -15.67 -0.94 -31.76
C LEU A 50 -14.48 -1.21 -32.71
N TYR A 51 -14.48 -0.62 -33.93
CA TYR A 51 -13.46 -0.82 -34.98
C TYR A 51 -13.33 -2.26 -35.50
N PHE A 52 -14.33 -3.11 -35.28
CA PHE A 52 -14.35 -4.46 -35.88
C PHE A 52 -14.82 -4.46 -37.33
N ARG A 53 -15.53 -3.41 -37.75
CA ARG A 53 -15.94 -3.18 -39.13
C ARG A 53 -15.66 -1.73 -39.55
N VAL A 54 -15.38 -1.53 -40.82
CA VAL A 54 -15.23 -0.20 -41.43
C VAL A 54 -16.45 0.01 -42.36
N HIS A 55 -17.17 1.11 -42.10
CA HIS A 55 -18.24 1.55 -43.00
C HIS A 55 -17.68 2.68 -43.87
N PRO A 56 -17.82 2.63 -45.20
CA PRO A 56 -17.35 3.71 -46.06
C PRO A 56 -18.21 4.96 -45.87
N GLY A 57 -17.59 6.06 -45.42
CA GLY A 57 -18.30 7.32 -45.24
C GLY A 57 -17.51 8.32 -44.44
N PRO A 58 -17.84 9.64 -44.54
CA PRO A 58 -17.11 10.71 -43.87
C PRO A 58 -17.19 10.62 -42.35
N LEU A 59 -18.29 10.08 -41.81
CA LEU A 59 -18.44 9.86 -40.35
C LEU A 59 -17.45 8.83 -39.87
N SER A 60 -17.23 7.73 -40.60
CA SER A 60 -16.30 6.67 -40.26
C SER A 60 -14.84 7.18 -40.25
N GLU A 61 -14.48 8.03 -41.19
CA GLU A 61 -13.14 8.63 -41.28
C GLU A 61 -12.87 9.56 -40.07
N LEU A 62 -13.82 10.46 -39.79
CA LEU A 62 -13.71 11.35 -38.63
C LEU A 62 -13.68 10.60 -37.30
N TYR A 63 -14.56 9.60 -37.17
CA TYR A 63 -14.61 8.78 -35.97
C TYR A 63 -13.30 7.98 -35.75
N SER A 64 -12.74 7.44 -36.84
CA SER A 64 -11.48 6.69 -36.81
C SER A 64 -10.32 7.60 -36.43
N PHE A 65 -10.24 8.81 -36.99
CA PHE A 65 -9.21 9.80 -36.66
C PHE A 65 -9.23 10.18 -35.18
N TRP A 66 -10.39 10.60 -34.67
CA TRP A 66 -10.52 11.00 -33.28
C TRP A 66 -10.37 9.84 -32.31
N GLY A 67 -10.83 8.65 -32.70
CA GLY A 67 -10.66 7.44 -31.88
C GLY A 67 -9.23 7.01 -31.74
N GLN A 68 -8.41 7.16 -32.80
CA GLN A 68 -6.97 6.96 -32.68
C GLN A 68 -6.36 7.93 -31.68
N CYS A 69 -6.74 9.22 -31.70
CA CYS A 69 -6.29 10.20 -30.73
C CYS A 69 -6.64 9.80 -29.28
N VAL A 70 -7.86 9.31 -29.05
CA VAL A 70 -8.32 8.85 -27.72
C VAL A 70 -7.52 7.62 -27.27
N LEU A 71 -7.36 6.62 -28.13
CA LEU A 71 -6.59 5.40 -27.82
C LEU A 71 -5.11 5.72 -27.53
N PHE A 72 -4.47 6.54 -28.38
CA PHE A 72 -3.10 7.00 -28.15
C PHE A 72 -2.96 7.78 -26.85
N GLY A 73 -3.92 8.67 -26.55
CA GLY A 73 -3.95 9.42 -25.30
C GLY A 73 -4.02 8.50 -24.07
N ILE A 74 -4.82 7.45 -24.11
CA ILE A 74 -4.91 6.45 -23.04
C ILE A 74 -3.60 5.68 -22.90
N ILE A 75 -3.03 5.19 -24.02
CA ILE A 75 -1.75 4.45 -24.00
C ILE A 75 -0.62 5.32 -23.44
N ILE A 76 -0.50 6.56 -23.92
CA ILE A 76 0.51 7.51 -23.42
C ILE A 76 0.29 7.80 -21.94
N SER A 77 -0.94 7.98 -21.49
CA SER A 77 -1.26 8.22 -20.08
C SER A 77 -0.83 7.04 -19.20
N ILE A 78 -1.08 5.81 -19.64
CA ILE A 78 -0.63 4.60 -18.94
C ILE A 78 0.91 4.55 -18.88
N PHE A 79 1.58 4.88 -19.99
CA PHE A 79 3.03 4.88 -20.07
C PHE A 79 3.66 5.95 -19.17
N ILE A 80 3.10 7.16 -19.16
CA ILE A 80 3.53 8.25 -18.27
C ILE A 80 3.35 7.86 -16.81
N LEU A 81 2.20 7.28 -16.43
CA LEU A 81 1.95 6.81 -15.07
C LEU A 81 2.98 5.76 -14.63
N GLN A 82 3.32 4.81 -15.51
CA GLN A 82 4.34 3.80 -15.24
C GLN A 82 5.74 4.43 -15.14
N ALA A 83 6.05 5.41 -15.98
CA ALA A 83 7.31 6.13 -15.92
C ALA A 83 7.46 6.93 -14.61
N LEU A 84 6.41 7.65 -14.21
CA LEU A 84 6.39 8.40 -12.94
C LEU A 84 6.58 7.48 -11.73
N GLN A 85 5.96 6.30 -11.72
CA GLN A 85 6.18 5.30 -10.67
C GLN A 85 7.62 4.77 -10.64
N ARG A 86 8.30 4.70 -11.78
CA ARG A 86 9.73 4.35 -11.84
C ARG A 86 10.65 5.48 -11.36
N TYR A 87 10.25 6.74 -11.57
CA TYR A 87 11.03 7.90 -11.14
C TYR A 87 10.86 8.22 -9.65
N ASN A 88 9.75 7.83 -9.04
CA ASN A 88 9.52 8.03 -7.60
C ASN A 88 8.94 6.76 -6.94
N PRO A 89 9.79 5.74 -6.74
CA PRO A 89 9.36 4.46 -6.17
C PRO A 89 8.82 4.60 -4.73
N GLN A 90 9.29 5.59 -3.97
CA GLN A 90 8.80 5.86 -2.61
C GLN A 90 7.33 6.26 -2.60
N GLU A 91 6.89 7.12 -3.55
CA GLU A 91 5.49 7.50 -3.64
C GLU A 91 4.60 6.34 -4.05
N GLY A 92 5.08 5.46 -4.92
CA GLY A 92 4.39 4.21 -5.27
C GLY A 92 4.18 3.30 -4.05
N SER A 93 5.21 3.15 -3.21
CA SER A 93 5.14 2.38 -1.97
C SER A 93 4.19 3.02 -0.96
N ARG A 94 4.21 4.35 -0.81
CA ARG A 94 3.30 5.12 0.05
C ARG A 94 1.84 4.98 -0.39
N MET A 95 1.56 5.04 -1.68
CA MET A 95 0.21 4.81 -2.22
C MET A 95 -0.30 3.39 -1.93
N LEU A 96 0.56 2.38 -2.06
CA LEU A 96 0.21 1.00 -1.70
C LEU A 96 -0.12 0.90 -0.21
N ALA A 97 0.65 1.56 0.66
CA ALA A 97 0.42 1.56 2.10
C ALA A 97 -0.95 2.15 2.47
N ARG A 98 -1.35 3.27 1.85
CA ARG A 98 -2.65 3.93 2.09
C ARG A 98 -3.87 3.05 1.79
N GLU A 99 -3.76 2.17 0.80
CA GLU A 99 -4.88 1.31 0.37
C GLU A 99 -4.95 -0.01 1.14
N MET A 100 -3.99 -0.28 2.03
CA MET A 100 -3.96 -1.51 2.82
C MET A 100 -5.05 -1.51 3.89
N LYS A 101 -5.66 -2.69 4.09
CA LYS A 101 -6.69 -2.90 5.11
C LYS A 101 -6.44 -4.22 5.83
N ASN A 102 -6.81 -4.29 7.10
CA ASN A 102 -6.63 -5.46 7.95
C ASN A 102 -5.18 -5.97 7.90
N HIS A 103 -4.24 -5.06 8.06
CA HIS A 103 -2.81 -5.28 7.94
C HIS A 103 -2.10 -5.00 9.27
N VAL A 104 -0.84 -5.40 9.34
CA VAL A 104 0.08 -5.11 10.43
C VAL A 104 0.86 -3.84 10.08
N ILE A 105 0.92 -2.86 10.98
CA ILE A 105 1.85 -1.74 10.85
C ILE A 105 3.09 -2.05 11.70
N VAL A 106 4.27 -2.01 11.08
CA VAL A 106 5.56 -2.12 11.76
C VAL A 106 6.20 -0.73 11.75
N VAL A 107 6.51 -0.20 12.94
CA VAL A 107 7.16 1.11 13.08
C VAL A 107 8.62 0.93 13.47
N GLY A 108 9.51 1.28 12.53
CA GLY A 108 10.96 1.12 12.63
C GLY A 108 11.48 -0.14 11.94
N CYS A 109 12.55 0.01 11.15
CA CYS A 109 13.22 -1.06 10.41
C CYS A 109 14.61 -1.43 10.99
N GLY A 110 14.78 -1.28 12.30
CA GLY A 110 15.98 -1.77 12.98
C GLY A 110 16.04 -3.30 13.02
N HIS A 111 16.97 -3.88 13.79
CA HIS A 111 17.16 -5.34 13.85
C HIS A 111 15.88 -6.13 14.12
N LEU A 112 15.04 -5.69 15.05
CA LEU A 112 13.78 -6.38 15.35
C LEU A 112 12.72 -6.12 14.26
N GLY A 113 12.55 -4.87 13.86
CA GLY A 113 11.58 -4.50 12.83
C GLY A 113 11.87 -5.17 11.49
N GLY A 114 13.12 -5.21 11.07
CA GLY A 114 13.53 -5.93 9.86
C GLY A 114 13.22 -7.42 9.89
N ARG A 115 13.47 -8.10 11.04
CA ARG A 115 13.09 -9.51 11.24
C ARG A 115 11.59 -9.73 11.19
N LEU A 116 10.81 -8.83 11.78
CA LEU A 116 9.34 -8.88 11.72
C LEU A 116 8.82 -8.72 10.29
N VAL A 117 9.35 -7.76 9.55
CA VAL A 117 9.00 -7.55 8.14
C VAL A 117 9.32 -8.79 7.31
N GLU A 118 10.49 -9.37 7.49
CA GLU A 118 10.87 -10.58 6.77
C GLU A 118 9.96 -11.76 7.12
N HIS A 119 9.61 -11.95 8.39
CA HIS A 119 8.65 -12.95 8.82
C HIS A 119 7.27 -12.74 8.21
N LEU A 120 6.76 -11.50 8.20
CA LEU A 120 5.47 -11.15 7.60
C LEU A 120 5.47 -11.43 6.09
N ARG A 121 6.57 -11.10 5.39
CA ARG A 121 6.75 -11.41 3.97
C ARG A 121 6.71 -12.92 3.70
N GLN A 122 7.49 -13.70 4.44
CA GLN A 122 7.55 -15.15 4.28
C GLN A 122 6.20 -15.81 4.57
N SER A 123 5.50 -15.32 5.59
CA SER A 123 4.16 -15.78 5.98
C SER A 123 3.04 -15.21 5.09
N ARG A 124 3.35 -14.32 4.15
CA ARG A 124 2.40 -13.63 3.25
C ARG A 124 1.31 -12.88 4.00
N LEU A 125 1.62 -12.37 5.17
CA LEU A 125 0.72 -11.53 5.94
C LEU A 125 0.77 -10.09 5.41
N PRO A 126 -0.38 -9.41 5.31
CA PRO A 126 -0.42 -8.02 4.86
C PRO A 126 0.23 -7.11 5.91
N TYR A 127 1.17 -6.29 5.50
CA TYR A 127 1.85 -5.34 6.38
C TYR A 127 2.13 -4.02 5.69
N VAL A 128 2.39 -2.99 6.50
CA VAL A 128 2.96 -1.69 6.10
C VAL A 128 4.13 -1.39 7.03
N LEU A 129 5.25 -0.98 6.47
CA LEU A 129 6.42 -0.56 7.22
C LEU A 129 6.51 0.98 7.22
N ILE A 130 6.75 1.56 8.40
CA ILE A 130 7.11 2.98 8.55
C ILE A 130 8.58 3.05 8.97
N GLU A 131 9.40 3.71 8.19
CA GLU A 131 10.81 3.95 8.51
C GLU A 131 11.22 5.35 8.05
N LYS A 132 12.03 6.02 8.86
CA LYS A 132 12.50 7.37 8.56
C LYS A 132 13.71 7.36 7.61
N ASP A 133 14.58 6.38 7.75
CA ASP A 133 15.77 6.22 6.91
C ASP A 133 15.41 5.49 5.61
N SER A 134 15.41 6.23 4.52
CA SER A 134 15.13 5.70 3.19
C SER A 134 16.15 4.66 2.73
N LEU A 135 17.41 4.77 3.17
CA LEU A 135 18.46 3.82 2.79
C LEU A 135 18.25 2.44 3.42
N ALA A 136 17.71 2.41 4.65
CA ALA A 136 17.43 1.16 5.35
C ALA A 136 16.31 0.32 4.68
N VAL A 137 15.52 0.92 3.81
CA VAL A 137 14.33 0.30 3.19
C VAL A 137 14.32 0.36 1.66
N ASP A 138 15.42 0.80 1.04
CA ASP A 138 15.52 0.98 -0.42
C ASP A 138 15.20 -0.32 -1.19
N ASP A 139 15.70 -1.46 -0.72
CA ASP A 139 15.41 -2.77 -1.33
C ASP A 139 13.93 -3.14 -1.27
N LEU A 140 13.25 -2.80 -0.17
CA LEU A 140 11.81 -3.04 -0.01
C LEU A 140 11.00 -2.13 -0.95
N ILE A 141 11.40 -0.86 -1.07
CA ILE A 141 10.78 0.10 -1.96
C ILE A 141 10.93 -0.34 -3.42
N ARG A 142 12.14 -0.74 -3.83
CA ARG A 142 12.39 -1.27 -5.18
C ARG A 142 11.65 -2.57 -5.46
N ALA A 143 11.47 -3.41 -4.46
CA ALA A 143 10.63 -4.60 -4.56
C ALA A 143 9.12 -4.26 -4.65
N GLY A 144 8.76 -2.99 -4.46
CA GLY A 144 7.37 -2.52 -4.49
C GLY A 144 6.55 -2.96 -3.28
N GLU A 145 7.21 -3.10 -2.13
CA GLU A 145 6.56 -3.37 -0.86
C GLU A 145 5.91 -2.09 -0.29
N PRO A 146 4.86 -2.20 0.54
CA PRO A 146 4.18 -1.04 1.12
C PRO A 146 5.02 -0.44 2.25
N VAL A 147 5.76 0.60 1.92
CA VAL A 147 6.65 1.32 2.85
C VAL A 147 6.28 2.80 2.86
N VAL A 148 6.20 3.39 4.04
CA VAL A 148 6.08 4.83 4.25
C VAL A 148 7.40 5.34 4.79
N VAL A 149 8.15 6.07 3.95
CA VAL A 149 9.41 6.70 4.35
C VAL A 149 9.11 8.07 4.92
N ASP A 150 9.00 8.15 6.24
CA ASP A 150 8.71 9.40 6.94
C ASP A 150 8.88 9.24 8.46
N ASP A 151 8.81 10.35 9.21
CA ASP A 151 8.84 10.32 10.67
C ASP A 151 7.49 9.83 11.24
N ALA A 152 7.52 8.66 11.86
CA ALA A 152 6.34 8.05 12.48
C ALA A 152 5.70 8.92 13.58
N LYS A 153 6.42 9.90 14.10
CA LYS A 153 5.88 10.88 15.04
C LYS A 153 4.81 11.79 14.42
N GLN A 154 4.78 11.93 13.10
CA GLN A 154 3.78 12.73 12.43
C GLN A 154 2.48 11.94 12.27
N GLU A 155 1.35 12.60 12.53
CA GLU A 155 0.04 11.96 12.37
C GLU A 155 -0.25 11.61 10.90
N SER A 156 0.17 12.47 9.97
CA SER A 156 0.06 12.23 8.52
C SER A 156 0.72 10.92 8.09
N THR A 157 1.88 10.59 8.68
CA THR A 157 2.62 9.35 8.40
C THR A 157 1.82 8.11 8.81
N LEU A 158 1.16 8.16 9.97
CA LEU A 158 0.30 7.08 10.44
C LEU A 158 -0.95 6.95 9.55
N VAL A 159 -1.52 8.05 9.09
CA VAL A 159 -2.62 8.05 8.12
C VAL A 159 -2.19 7.41 6.80
N ASP A 160 -1.02 7.77 6.29
CA ASP A 160 -0.44 7.20 5.08
C ASP A 160 -0.16 5.69 5.21
N ALA A 161 0.12 5.23 6.42
CA ALA A 161 0.25 3.82 6.72
C ALA A 161 -1.10 3.10 6.93
N GLY A 162 -2.23 3.79 6.80
CA GLY A 162 -3.56 3.19 6.95
C GLY A 162 -3.91 2.80 8.39
N VAL A 163 -3.47 3.58 9.39
CA VAL A 163 -3.65 3.29 10.82
C VAL A 163 -5.11 3.00 11.18
N ASP A 164 -6.06 3.69 10.56
CA ASP A 164 -7.49 3.54 10.84
C ASP A 164 -8.03 2.14 10.49
N HIS A 165 -7.32 1.40 9.64
CA HIS A 165 -7.70 0.09 9.12
C HIS A 165 -6.74 -1.05 9.53
N ALA A 166 -5.70 -0.75 10.29
CA ALA A 166 -4.78 -1.74 10.82
C ALA A 166 -5.43 -2.56 11.94
N HIS A 167 -5.14 -3.86 11.99
CA HIS A 167 -5.58 -4.71 13.11
C HIS A 167 -4.50 -4.86 14.19
N LEU A 168 -3.23 -4.71 13.81
CA LEU A 168 -2.08 -4.81 14.72
C LEU A 168 -1.08 -3.70 14.37
N ILE A 169 -0.56 -3.05 15.40
CA ILE A 169 0.49 -2.04 15.29
C ILE A 169 1.64 -2.46 16.18
N VAL A 170 2.82 -2.68 15.60
CA VAL A 170 4.02 -3.10 16.33
C VAL A 170 5.04 -1.98 16.28
N VAL A 171 5.32 -1.38 17.43
CA VAL A 171 6.29 -0.29 17.55
C VAL A 171 7.63 -0.87 17.99
N THR A 172 8.61 -0.86 17.09
CA THR A 172 9.97 -1.39 17.33
C THR A 172 11.04 -0.30 17.37
N ALA A 173 10.62 0.97 17.31
CA ALA A 173 11.52 2.12 17.35
C ALA A 173 12.42 2.10 18.61
N ASN A 174 13.67 2.54 18.42
CA ASN A 174 14.66 2.58 19.52
C ASN A 174 14.58 3.86 20.34
N ASN A 175 13.79 4.83 19.93
CA ASN A 175 13.64 6.12 20.58
C ASN A 175 12.36 6.17 21.40
N ILE A 176 12.48 6.44 22.71
CA ILE A 176 11.33 6.44 23.64
C ILE A 176 10.29 7.51 23.27
N GLU A 177 10.73 8.70 22.85
CA GLU A 177 9.83 9.77 22.42
C GLU A 177 8.96 9.32 21.25
N THR A 178 9.60 8.69 20.24
CA THR A 178 8.88 8.12 19.09
C THR A 178 7.88 7.06 19.55
N THR A 179 8.30 6.19 20.46
CA THR A 179 7.46 5.11 20.98
C THR A 179 6.23 5.66 21.70
N LEU A 180 6.38 6.64 22.58
CA LEU A 180 5.28 7.27 23.31
C LEU A 180 4.30 7.98 22.37
N LEU A 181 4.82 8.81 21.45
CA LEU A 181 3.98 9.59 20.53
C LEU A 181 3.24 8.70 19.55
N VAL A 182 3.90 7.70 18.98
CA VAL A 182 3.26 6.74 18.03
C VAL A 182 2.17 5.96 18.75
N THR A 183 2.44 5.42 19.95
CA THR A 183 1.45 4.67 20.72
C THR A 183 0.21 5.50 20.99
N LYS A 184 0.40 6.73 21.49
CA LYS A 184 -0.71 7.65 21.76
C LYS A 184 -1.52 7.98 20.51
N ARG A 185 -0.86 8.42 19.43
CA ARG A 185 -1.52 8.81 18.18
C ARG A 185 -2.22 7.63 17.50
N ALA A 186 -1.58 6.47 17.49
CA ALA A 186 -2.17 5.25 16.94
C ALA A 186 -3.45 4.87 17.69
N ARG A 187 -3.44 4.93 19.04
CA ARG A 187 -4.63 4.65 19.87
C ARG A 187 -5.71 5.70 19.69
N ASP A 188 -5.35 6.97 19.56
CA ASP A 188 -6.33 8.04 19.33
C ASP A 188 -7.08 7.85 18.01
N ARG A 189 -6.38 7.42 16.97
CA ARG A 189 -6.92 7.16 15.63
C ARG A 189 -7.67 5.83 15.54
N ASN A 190 -7.10 4.77 16.11
CA ASN A 190 -7.66 3.43 16.00
C ASN A 190 -7.88 2.83 17.40
N LYS A 191 -9.12 2.91 17.89
CA LYS A 191 -9.52 2.41 19.20
C LYS A 191 -9.55 0.87 19.27
N LYS A 192 -9.52 0.17 18.13
CA LYS A 192 -9.70 -1.29 18.05
C LYS A 192 -8.40 -2.04 17.74
N ALA A 193 -7.39 -1.36 17.19
CA ALA A 193 -6.14 -2.02 16.85
C ALA A 193 -5.47 -2.59 18.11
N ASN A 194 -4.85 -3.76 17.97
CA ASN A 194 -3.92 -4.25 18.98
C ASN A 194 -2.59 -3.51 18.82
N ILE A 195 -2.07 -2.92 19.90
CA ILE A 195 -0.83 -2.14 19.88
C ILE A 195 0.19 -2.85 20.77
N VAL A 196 1.23 -3.38 20.14
CA VAL A 196 2.35 -4.06 20.80
C VAL A 196 3.58 -3.16 20.70
N VAL A 197 4.19 -2.89 21.81
CA VAL A 197 5.30 -1.93 21.91
C VAL A 197 6.53 -2.60 22.47
N ARG A 198 7.65 -2.44 21.77
CA ARG A 198 8.96 -2.76 22.34
C ARG A 198 9.47 -1.61 23.18
N CYS A 199 9.86 -1.89 24.42
CA CYS A 199 10.46 -0.92 25.32
C CYS A 199 11.82 -1.40 25.82
N TYR A 200 12.79 -0.48 25.90
CA TYR A 200 14.10 -0.76 26.47
C TYR A 200 14.17 -0.43 27.97
N LEU A 201 13.40 0.60 28.37
CA LEU A 201 13.40 1.17 29.70
C LEU A 201 12.14 0.71 30.42
N ASP A 202 12.29 -0.17 31.38
CA ASP A 202 11.17 -0.79 32.09
C ASP A 202 10.28 0.20 32.81
N GLU A 203 10.83 1.34 33.22
CA GLU A 203 10.13 2.46 33.87
C GLU A 203 9.02 3.10 33.01
N PHE A 204 9.09 2.94 31.67
CA PHE A 204 8.06 3.46 30.75
C PHE A 204 6.94 2.48 30.46
N THR A 205 6.97 1.26 31.01
CA THR A 205 5.95 0.24 30.74
C THR A 205 4.55 0.73 31.10
N GLU A 206 4.35 1.19 32.33
CA GLU A 206 3.05 1.67 32.81
C GLU A 206 2.56 2.90 32.02
N ILE A 207 3.48 3.78 31.63
CA ILE A 207 3.16 4.96 30.84
C ILE A 207 2.67 4.52 29.44
N LEU A 208 3.35 3.58 28.78
CA LEU A 208 2.98 3.09 27.47
C LEU A 208 1.61 2.38 27.49
N GLU A 209 1.34 1.60 28.53
CA GLU A 209 0.03 0.97 28.75
C GLU A 209 -1.06 2.03 28.96
N SER A 210 -0.80 3.07 29.76
CA SER A 210 -1.74 4.18 29.96
C SER A 210 -2.01 4.98 28.69
N LEU A 211 -1.04 5.07 27.78
CA LEU A 211 -1.18 5.70 26.46
C LEU A 211 -1.92 4.82 25.45
N GLY A 212 -2.22 3.57 25.81
CA GLY A 212 -3.04 2.69 25.02
C GLY A 212 -2.32 1.51 24.36
N ALA A 213 -1.08 1.17 24.76
CA ALA A 213 -0.49 -0.10 24.40
C ALA A 213 -1.27 -1.26 25.03
N ASN A 214 -1.53 -2.32 24.24
CA ASN A 214 -2.13 -3.54 24.76
C ASN A 214 -1.09 -4.46 25.38
N GLU A 215 0.13 -4.39 24.87
CA GLU A 215 1.24 -5.19 25.38
C GLU A 215 2.55 -4.41 25.24
N VAL A 216 3.35 -4.42 26.29
CA VAL A 216 4.68 -3.80 26.31
C VAL A 216 5.72 -4.88 26.53
N ILE A 217 6.56 -5.11 25.53
CA ILE A 217 7.63 -6.11 25.57
C ILE A 217 8.93 -5.42 25.98
N SER A 218 9.34 -5.63 27.22
CA SER A 218 10.64 -5.17 27.70
C SER A 218 11.76 -6.04 27.13
N SER A 219 12.64 -5.43 26.35
CA SER A 219 13.80 -6.15 25.78
C SER A 219 14.79 -6.58 26.86
N SER A 220 14.99 -5.76 27.89
CA SER A 220 15.89 -6.06 29.01
C SER A 220 15.36 -7.19 29.89
N LYS A 221 14.07 -7.17 30.26
CA LYS A 221 13.45 -8.25 31.04
C LYS A 221 13.45 -9.56 30.27
N SER A 222 13.16 -9.54 28.97
CA SER A 222 13.16 -10.73 28.14
C SER A 222 14.56 -11.35 28.04
N ALA A 223 15.58 -10.54 27.76
CA ALA A 223 16.97 -11.02 27.73
C ALA A 223 17.44 -11.54 29.10
N PHE A 224 17.12 -10.80 30.17
CA PHE A 224 17.46 -11.23 31.54
C PHE A 224 16.83 -12.60 31.88
N LYS A 225 15.54 -12.79 31.53
CA LYS A 225 14.83 -14.05 31.80
C LYS A 225 15.48 -15.23 31.09
N GLU A 226 15.91 -15.05 29.84
CA GLU A 226 16.62 -16.12 29.10
C GLU A 226 18.00 -16.41 29.68
N ILE A 227 18.79 -15.38 29.99
CA ILE A 227 20.11 -15.54 30.59
C ILE A 227 20.00 -16.20 31.99
N ALA A 228 19.04 -15.77 32.80
CA ALA A 228 18.82 -16.34 34.14
C ALA A 228 18.42 -17.82 34.08
N ALA A 229 17.65 -18.23 33.07
CA ALA A 229 17.30 -19.64 32.85
C ALA A 229 18.56 -20.49 32.59
N HIS A 230 19.54 -19.97 31.85
CA HIS A 230 20.82 -20.66 31.61
C HIS A 230 21.72 -20.71 32.84
N LEU A 231 21.66 -19.69 33.70
CA LEU A 231 22.41 -19.69 34.96
C LEU A 231 21.82 -20.65 36.00
N ALA A 232 20.49 -20.86 35.95
CA ALA A 232 19.80 -21.80 36.85
C ALA A 232 19.88 -23.29 36.39
N ALA A 233 20.23 -23.56 35.13
CA ALA A 233 20.43 -24.89 34.65
C ALA A 233 21.70 -25.47 35.28
N PRO A 234 21.65 -26.65 36.01
CA PRO A 234 22.85 -27.25 36.56
C PRO A 234 23.81 -27.55 35.42
N ALA A 235 25.08 -27.20 35.59
CA ALA A 235 26.13 -27.57 34.64
C ALA A 235 26.06 -29.06 34.40
N ALA A 236 25.59 -29.48 33.24
CA ALA A 236 25.63 -30.89 32.83
C ALA A 236 27.09 -31.30 32.89
N SER A 237 27.39 -32.19 33.83
CA SER A 237 28.72 -32.76 34.03
C SER A 237 29.21 -33.33 32.68
N ARG A 238 30.31 -32.72 32.20
CA ARG A 238 31.13 -33.33 31.15
C ARG A 238 31.89 -34.48 31.68
#